data_8e71f4c5abb70f87f05e30eaefe06a23
#
_entry.id   8e71f4c5abb70f87f05e30eaefe06a23
#
_cell.length_a   1.000
_cell.length_b   1.000
_cell.length_c   1.000
_cell.angle_alpha   90.00
_cell.angle_beta   90.00
_cell.angle_gamma   90.00
#
_symmetry.space_group_name_H-M   'P 1'
#
loop_
_entity.id
_entity.type
_entity.pdbx_description
1 polymer ?
#
loop_
_entity_poly.entity_id
_entity_poly.type
_entity_poly.pdbx_seq_one_letter_code
_entity_poly.pdbx_strand_id
1 'polypeptide(L)'
;MTKRRAFKRWIAGLSALVMLLTIGLALPVGARAEKNTVRVLLTRLNLTDRLEIALDGSYTLDGMSFQRGSRLVLSCATGRIMVYYEGMALDSGKELVLTRHQAAEGLENGLRLNGDYALYRGDLHVKTDGKMLTAVLHIPIEEYLLGVVPYEMSDSFPLEALKAQAVAARTYALY
;
A
#
# COMPACT_ATOMS: atom_id res chain seq x y z
N MET A 1 -31.38 -16.35 56.12
CA MET A 1 -31.12 -15.25 55.15
C MET A 1 -29.70 -15.19 54.53
N THR A 2 -28.85 -16.17 54.78
CA THR A 2 -27.41 -16.13 54.41
C THR A 2 -27.06 -16.83 53.09
N LYS A 3 -27.85 -17.81 52.62
CA LYS A 3 -27.54 -18.56 51.38
C LYS A 3 -27.74 -17.75 50.06
N ARG A 4 -28.64 -16.76 50.01
CA ARG A 4 -28.91 -15.94 48.80
C ARG A 4 -27.77 -14.93 48.48
N ARG A 5 -27.01 -14.50 49.51
CA ARG A 5 -25.90 -13.53 49.30
C ARG A 5 -24.63 -14.21 48.78
N ALA A 6 -24.38 -15.45 49.11
CA ALA A 6 -23.23 -16.20 48.59
C ALA A 6 -23.39 -16.57 47.13
N PHE A 7 -24.62 -16.92 46.69
CA PHE A 7 -24.89 -17.25 45.29
C PHE A 7 -24.73 -16.04 44.34
N LYS A 8 -25.16 -14.82 44.75
CA LYS A 8 -24.97 -13.60 43.98
C LYS A 8 -23.50 -13.19 43.82
N ARG A 9 -22.66 -13.47 44.80
CA ARG A 9 -21.21 -13.18 44.74
C ARG A 9 -20.49 -14.15 43.80
N TRP A 10 -20.94 -15.40 43.69
CA TRP A 10 -20.39 -16.39 42.74
C TRP A 10 -20.70 -16.05 41.27
N ILE A 11 -21.92 -15.61 41.00
CA ILE A 11 -22.31 -15.19 39.64
C ILE A 11 -21.56 -13.93 39.20
N ALA A 12 -21.34 -12.98 40.11
CA ALA A 12 -20.55 -11.77 39.81
C ALA A 12 -19.06 -12.08 39.54
N GLY A 13 -18.48 -13.09 40.24
CA GLY A 13 -17.12 -13.55 40.01
C GLY A 13 -16.94 -14.28 38.67
N LEU A 14 -17.95 -15.07 38.26
CA LEU A 14 -17.91 -15.79 36.99
C LEU A 14 -18.06 -14.87 35.76
N SER A 15 -18.90 -13.83 35.87
CA SER A 15 -19.07 -12.86 34.79
C SER A 15 -17.83 -11.97 34.58
N ALA A 16 -17.11 -11.62 35.66
CA ALA A 16 -15.85 -10.87 35.57
C ALA A 16 -14.72 -11.71 34.94
N LEU A 17 -14.69 -13.03 35.25
CA LEU A 17 -13.68 -13.94 34.68
C LEU A 17 -13.92 -14.18 33.18
N VAL A 18 -15.16 -14.28 32.72
CA VAL A 18 -15.50 -14.42 31.30
C VAL A 18 -15.22 -13.14 30.54
N MET A 19 -15.41 -11.95 31.13
CA MET A 19 -15.10 -10.66 30.50
C MET A 19 -13.59 -10.42 30.38
N LEU A 20 -12.78 -10.96 31.30
CA LEU A 20 -11.31 -10.87 31.20
C LEU A 20 -10.73 -11.84 30.16
N LEU A 21 -11.41 -12.92 29.82
CA LEU A 21 -10.94 -13.89 28.81
C LEU A 21 -11.21 -13.43 27.37
N THR A 22 -12.09 -12.45 27.15
CA THR A 22 -12.42 -11.93 25.81
C THR A 22 -11.59 -10.71 25.38
N ILE A 23 -10.80 -10.11 26.30
CA ILE A 23 -9.94 -8.95 26.00
C ILE A 23 -8.53 -9.36 25.50
N GLY A 24 -8.22 -10.63 25.53
CA GLY A 24 -6.88 -11.11 25.25
C GLY A 24 -6.74 -11.95 24.00
N LEU A 25 -6.94 -11.43 22.80
CA LEU A 25 -6.29 -11.94 21.57
C LEU A 25 -6.65 -11.10 20.33
N ALA A 26 -6.58 -9.78 20.44
CA ALA A 26 -6.23 -8.98 19.28
C ALA A 26 -4.71 -9.06 19.19
N LEU A 27 -4.19 -10.17 18.67
CA LEU A 27 -2.82 -10.19 18.17
C LEU A 27 -2.76 -9.08 17.11
N PRO A 28 -1.80 -8.14 17.20
CA PRO A 28 -1.57 -7.28 16.06
C PRO A 28 -1.30 -8.23 14.90
N VAL A 29 -2.13 -8.17 13.88
CA VAL A 29 -1.77 -8.71 12.56
C VAL A 29 -0.55 -7.88 12.18
N GLY A 30 0.61 -8.33 12.64
CA GLY A 30 1.88 -7.77 12.25
C GLY A 30 1.88 -7.82 10.74
N ALA A 31 2.01 -6.66 10.10
CA ALA A 31 2.28 -6.57 8.69
C ALA A 31 3.46 -7.51 8.43
N ARG A 32 3.18 -8.70 7.94
CA ARG A 32 4.18 -9.64 7.46
C ARG A 32 4.79 -8.92 6.28
N ALA A 33 5.96 -8.31 6.51
CA ALA A 33 6.74 -7.76 5.42
C ALA A 33 6.82 -8.87 4.38
N GLU A 34 6.15 -8.67 3.25
CA GLU A 34 6.10 -9.66 2.20
C GLU A 34 7.54 -9.86 1.74
N LYS A 35 8.09 -11.03 2.00
CA LYS A 35 9.48 -11.42 1.77
C LYS A 35 9.87 -11.33 0.28
N ASN A 36 8.93 -10.95 -0.59
CA ASN A 36 9.00 -10.91 -2.04
C ASN A 36 8.52 -9.57 -2.62
N THR A 37 8.81 -8.46 -1.94
CA THR A 37 8.48 -7.11 -2.44
C THR A 37 9.71 -6.47 -3.06
N VAL A 38 9.56 -5.93 -4.27
CA VAL A 38 10.59 -5.20 -5.01
C VAL A 38 10.35 -3.69 -4.84
N ARG A 39 11.43 -2.93 -4.70
CA ARG A 39 11.40 -1.46 -4.67
C ARG A 39 11.83 -0.91 -6.02
N VAL A 40 10.90 -0.28 -6.72
CA VAL A 40 11.12 0.28 -8.05
C VAL A 40 11.16 1.80 -7.98
N LEU A 41 12.32 2.39 -8.23
CA LEU A 41 12.47 3.83 -8.36
C LEU A 41 11.85 4.28 -9.69
N LEU A 42 10.83 5.16 -9.62
CA LEU A 42 10.07 5.60 -10.80
C LEU A 42 10.75 6.77 -11.53
N THR A 43 11.99 6.57 -11.99
CA THR A 43 12.78 7.61 -12.68
C THR A 43 12.14 8.10 -13.97
N ARG A 44 11.38 7.23 -14.67
CA ARG A 44 10.70 7.56 -15.93
C ARG A 44 9.67 8.68 -15.78
N LEU A 45 9.14 8.90 -14.57
CA LEU A 45 8.19 9.99 -14.33
C LEU A 45 8.83 11.38 -14.40
N ASN A 46 10.16 11.48 -14.35
CA ASN A 46 10.91 12.75 -14.35
C ASN A 46 10.28 13.78 -13.38
N LEU A 47 10.04 13.33 -12.14
CA LEU A 47 9.33 14.14 -11.14
C LEU A 47 10.12 15.42 -10.83
N THR A 48 9.39 16.50 -10.71
CA THR A 48 9.85 17.79 -10.21
C THR A 48 9.29 18.00 -8.79
N ASP A 49 8.66 19.13 -8.55
CA ASP A 49 8.01 19.49 -7.31
C ASP A 49 6.55 19.04 -7.21
N ARG A 50 6.03 18.39 -8.27
CA ARG A 50 4.61 18.00 -8.37
C ARG A 50 4.45 16.56 -8.84
N LEU A 51 3.43 15.86 -8.29
CA LEU A 51 2.99 14.54 -8.71
C LEU A 51 1.46 14.46 -8.64
N GLU A 52 0.82 14.10 -9.74
CA GLU A 52 -0.61 13.82 -9.80
C GLU A 52 -0.86 12.32 -9.70
N ILE A 53 -1.80 11.93 -8.85
CA ILE A 53 -2.15 10.53 -8.57
C ILE A 53 -3.64 10.34 -8.77
N ALA A 54 -4.02 9.43 -9.66
CA ALA A 54 -5.38 8.95 -9.76
C ALA A 54 -5.46 7.52 -9.21
N LEU A 55 -6.42 7.24 -8.34
CA LEU A 55 -6.57 5.95 -7.67
C LEU A 55 -7.55 5.06 -8.45
N ASP A 56 -7.05 3.94 -8.97
CA ASP A 56 -7.88 2.85 -9.52
C ASP A 56 -8.12 1.75 -8.48
N GLY A 57 -8.14 2.12 -7.20
CA GLY A 57 -8.34 1.24 -6.07
C GLY A 57 -8.48 1.99 -4.76
N SER A 58 -8.41 1.26 -3.65
CA SER A 58 -8.47 1.84 -2.31
C SER A 58 -7.08 1.93 -1.70
N TYR A 59 -6.77 3.08 -1.13
CA TYR A 59 -5.47 3.40 -0.51
C TYR A 59 -5.66 4.11 0.81
N THR A 60 -4.65 4.03 1.68
CA THR A 60 -4.57 4.79 2.93
C THR A 60 -3.30 5.63 2.97
N LEU A 61 -3.43 6.87 3.46
CA LEU A 61 -2.34 7.77 3.79
C LEU A 61 -2.61 8.34 5.19
N ASP A 62 -1.69 8.14 6.12
CA ASP A 62 -1.75 8.67 7.50
C ASP A 62 -3.11 8.42 8.19
N GLY A 63 -3.68 7.23 8.01
CA GLY A 63 -4.98 6.83 8.56
C GLY A 63 -6.20 7.33 7.78
N MET A 64 -6.02 8.16 6.76
CA MET A 64 -7.06 8.62 5.86
C MET A 64 -7.23 7.66 4.70
N SER A 65 -8.45 7.18 4.45
CA SER A 65 -8.75 6.22 3.37
C SER A 65 -9.30 6.93 2.14
N PHE A 66 -8.75 6.58 0.99
CA PHE A 66 -9.16 7.07 -0.32
C PHE A 66 -9.74 5.93 -1.15
N GLN A 67 -10.82 6.19 -1.83
CA GLN A 67 -11.54 5.21 -2.64
C GLN A 67 -11.11 5.29 -4.12
N ARG A 68 -11.49 4.27 -4.89
CA ARG A 68 -11.38 4.30 -6.34
C ARG A 68 -11.98 5.57 -6.92
N GLY A 69 -11.26 6.20 -7.86
CA GLY A 69 -11.65 7.46 -8.50
C GLY A 69 -11.14 8.70 -7.79
N SER A 70 -10.62 8.59 -6.56
CA SER A 70 -9.97 9.74 -5.88
C SER A 70 -8.77 10.23 -6.67
N ARG A 71 -8.57 11.55 -6.68
CA ARG A 71 -7.43 12.22 -7.31
C ARG A 71 -6.69 13.04 -6.26
N LEU A 72 -5.40 12.74 -6.12
CA LEU A 72 -4.51 13.45 -5.21
C LEU A 72 -3.48 14.24 -6.02
N VAL A 73 -3.10 15.39 -5.50
CA VAL A 73 -1.97 16.15 -6.03
C VAL A 73 -0.97 16.33 -4.91
N LEU A 74 0.24 15.83 -5.11
CA LEU A 74 1.36 16.09 -4.23
C LEU A 74 2.14 17.28 -4.77
N SER A 75 2.57 18.18 -3.88
CA SER A 75 3.46 19.27 -4.24
C SER A 75 4.52 19.45 -3.16
N CYS A 76 5.77 19.66 -3.57
CA CYS A 76 6.85 20.04 -2.68
C CYS A 76 6.79 21.56 -2.46
N ALA A 77 6.19 21.99 -1.35
CA ALA A 77 6.15 23.38 -0.95
C ALA A 77 6.93 23.58 0.35
N THR A 78 7.76 24.60 0.40
CA THR A 78 8.57 24.95 1.60
C THR A 78 9.42 23.79 2.15
N GLY A 79 9.86 22.87 1.27
CA GLY A 79 10.66 21.71 1.63
C GLY A 79 9.89 20.56 2.26
N ARG A 80 8.57 20.57 2.14
CA ARG A 80 7.65 19.56 2.68
C ARG A 80 6.66 19.13 1.61
N ILE A 81 6.10 17.94 1.73
CA ILE A 81 5.10 17.40 0.81
C ILE A 81 3.72 17.85 1.30
N MET A 82 3.05 18.62 0.46
CA MET A 82 1.63 18.97 0.63
C MET A 82 0.79 18.07 -0.24
N VAL A 83 -0.23 17.47 0.33
CA VAL A 83 -1.22 16.61 -0.36
C VAL A 83 -2.51 17.38 -0.50
N TYR A 84 -2.96 17.56 -1.74
CA TYR A 84 -4.22 18.23 -2.05
C TYR A 84 -5.26 17.17 -2.47
N TYR A 85 -6.41 17.22 -1.82
CA TYR A 85 -7.54 16.35 -2.09
C TYR A 85 -8.85 17.07 -1.82
N GLU A 86 -9.75 17.16 -2.80
CA GLU A 86 -11.09 17.77 -2.68
C GLU A 86 -11.09 19.15 -1.97
N GLY A 87 -10.14 20.00 -2.31
CA GLY A 87 -10.01 21.34 -1.73
C GLY A 87 -9.34 21.40 -0.35
N MET A 88 -8.99 20.27 0.23
CA MET A 88 -8.18 20.17 1.44
C MET A 88 -6.70 20.14 1.10
N ALA A 89 -5.86 20.66 2.02
CA ALA A 89 -4.41 20.56 1.95
C ALA A 89 -3.89 19.93 3.25
N LEU A 90 -3.15 18.85 3.13
CA LEU A 90 -2.55 18.10 4.23
C LEU A 90 -1.02 18.20 4.13
N ASP A 91 -0.36 18.55 5.23
CA ASP A 91 1.09 18.50 5.33
C ASP A 91 1.54 17.11 5.79
N SER A 92 2.17 16.37 4.89
CA SER A 92 2.70 15.01 5.14
C SER A 92 4.20 15.00 5.47
N GLY A 93 4.83 16.15 5.68
CA GLY A 93 6.23 16.20 6.04
C GLY A 93 7.19 16.00 4.87
N LYS A 94 8.29 15.28 5.10
CA LYS A 94 9.32 15.03 4.07
C LYS A 94 9.15 13.70 3.34
N GLU A 95 8.30 12.83 3.86
CA GLU A 95 8.00 11.54 3.26
C GLU A 95 6.57 11.13 3.57
N LEU A 96 5.98 10.37 2.69
CA LEU A 96 4.66 9.77 2.86
C LEU A 96 4.60 8.39 2.20
N VAL A 97 3.65 7.58 2.63
CA VAL A 97 3.35 6.27 2.06
C VAL A 97 1.86 6.18 1.76
N LEU A 98 1.54 6.00 0.49
CA LEU A 98 0.21 5.57 0.06
C LEU A 98 0.18 4.04 0.09
N THR A 99 -0.45 3.47 1.10
CA THR A 99 -0.56 2.02 1.28
C THR A 99 -1.76 1.47 0.53
N ARG A 100 -1.52 0.49 -0.34
CA ARG A 100 -2.55 -0.19 -1.13
C ARG A 100 -3.35 -1.17 -0.26
N HIS A 101 -4.67 -1.13 -0.35
CA HIS A 101 -5.51 -2.18 0.22
C HIS A 101 -5.63 -3.36 -0.74
N GLN A 102 -6.02 -4.53 -0.22
CA GLN A 102 -6.35 -5.66 -1.07
C GLN A 102 -7.55 -5.33 -1.97
N ALA A 103 -7.45 -5.69 -3.24
CA ALA A 103 -8.58 -5.60 -4.16
C ALA A 103 -9.60 -6.70 -3.85
N ALA A 104 -10.88 -6.41 -4.08
CA ALA A 104 -11.86 -7.47 -4.20
C ALA A 104 -11.55 -8.33 -5.45
N GLU A 105 -11.93 -9.60 -5.41
CA GLU A 105 -11.68 -10.53 -6.51
C GLU A 105 -12.20 -9.98 -7.84
N GLY A 106 -11.39 -10.07 -8.88
CA GLY A 106 -11.70 -9.58 -10.23
C GLY A 106 -11.59 -8.07 -10.43
N LEU A 107 -11.23 -7.28 -9.42
CA LEU A 107 -11.03 -5.84 -9.55
C LEU A 107 -9.55 -5.48 -9.63
N GLU A 108 -9.17 -4.65 -10.59
CA GLU A 108 -7.86 -4.03 -10.59
C GLU A 108 -7.72 -3.04 -9.43
N ASN A 109 -6.52 -2.92 -8.90
CA ASN A 109 -6.19 -2.00 -7.82
C ASN A 109 -4.78 -1.46 -8.03
N GLY A 110 -4.66 -0.18 -8.25
CA GLY A 110 -3.38 0.47 -8.51
C GLY A 110 -3.51 1.98 -8.59
N LEU A 111 -2.42 2.62 -9.00
CA LEU A 111 -2.28 4.05 -9.18
C LEU A 111 -2.02 4.38 -10.65
N ARG A 112 -2.52 5.52 -11.13
CA ARG A 112 -2.06 6.18 -12.36
C ARG A 112 -1.37 7.48 -11.97
N LEU A 113 -0.21 7.72 -12.54
CA LEU A 113 0.67 8.81 -12.15
C LEU A 113 0.85 9.77 -13.33
N ASN A 114 0.71 11.09 -13.09
CA ASN A 114 0.86 12.16 -14.08
C ASN A 114 0.09 11.93 -15.39
N GLY A 115 -1.12 11.32 -15.29
CA GLY A 115 -1.93 11.02 -16.47
C GLY A 115 -1.43 9.87 -17.34
N ASP A 116 -0.39 9.13 -16.93
CA ASP A 116 0.05 7.91 -17.61
C ASP A 116 -1.05 6.84 -17.57
N TYR A 117 -1.18 6.08 -18.67
CA TYR A 117 -2.10 4.95 -18.76
C TYR A 117 -1.63 3.72 -17.97
N ALA A 118 -0.35 3.65 -17.62
CA ALA A 118 0.21 2.55 -16.85
C ALA A 118 -0.43 2.47 -15.45
N LEU A 119 -0.81 1.25 -15.06
CA LEU A 119 -1.33 0.97 -13.73
C LEU A 119 -0.20 0.48 -12.83
N TYR A 120 0.19 1.31 -11.85
CA TYR A 120 1.22 1.00 -10.87
C TYR A 120 0.59 0.28 -9.68
N ARG A 121 0.90 -1.01 -9.51
CA ARG A 121 0.31 -1.88 -8.48
C ARG A 121 1.28 -2.04 -7.31
N GLY A 122 1.04 -1.35 -6.21
CA GLY A 122 1.90 -1.41 -5.03
C GLY A 122 1.66 -0.26 -4.07
N ASP A 123 2.45 -0.22 -3.01
CA ASP A 123 2.53 0.93 -2.12
C ASP A 123 3.43 1.99 -2.73
N LEU A 124 2.99 3.24 -2.71
CA LEU A 124 3.77 4.35 -3.25
C LEU A 124 4.43 5.13 -2.12
N HIS A 125 5.75 5.06 -2.06
CA HIS A 125 6.57 5.85 -1.16
C HIS A 125 7.05 7.10 -1.88
N VAL A 126 6.72 8.28 -1.34
CA VAL A 126 7.18 9.55 -1.90
C VAL A 126 8.02 10.29 -0.86
N LYS A 127 9.16 10.79 -1.29
CA LYS A 127 10.08 11.61 -0.47
C LYS A 127 10.42 12.90 -1.18
N THR A 128 10.83 13.91 -0.41
CA THR A 128 11.39 15.15 -0.96
C THR A 128 12.75 15.45 -0.38
N ASP A 129 13.64 15.96 -1.20
CA ASP A 129 14.92 16.60 -0.79
C ASP A 129 14.75 18.07 -0.40
N GLY A 130 13.53 18.58 -0.45
CA GLY A 130 13.17 19.98 -0.20
C GLY A 130 12.91 20.79 -1.47
N LYS A 131 13.17 20.23 -2.66
CA LYS A 131 12.95 20.87 -3.97
C LYS A 131 12.17 19.97 -4.92
N MET A 132 12.53 18.68 -4.96
CA MET A 132 11.95 17.71 -5.89
C MET A 132 11.34 16.53 -5.14
N LEU A 133 10.42 15.86 -5.79
CA LEU A 133 9.82 14.63 -5.33
C LEU A 133 10.57 13.43 -5.92
N THR A 134 10.71 12.39 -5.11
CA THR A 134 11.20 11.08 -5.54
C THR A 134 10.14 10.05 -5.18
N ALA A 135 9.75 9.21 -6.15
CA ALA A 135 8.75 8.17 -5.94
C ALA A 135 9.36 6.78 -6.09
N VAL A 136 9.08 5.92 -5.12
CA VAL A 136 9.49 4.51 -5.10
C VAL A 136 8.24 3.66 -4.92
N LEU A 137 8.00 2.76 -5.86
CA LEU A 137 6.91 1.81 -5.79
C LEU A 137 7.39 0.54 -5.09
N HIS A 138 6.71 0.13 -4.03
CA HIS A 138 6.89 -1.16 -3.39
C HIS A 138 5.84 -2.12 -3.95
N ILE A 139 6.27 -3.06 -4.76
CA ILE A 139 5.39 -3.96 -5.53
C ILE A 139 5.73 -5.43 -5.25
N PRO A 140 4.74 -6.32 -5.04
CA PRO A 140 4.96 -7.75 -4.98
C PRO A 140 5.68 -8.25 -6.24
N ILE A 141 6.65 -9.17 -6.08
CA ILE A 141 7.49 -9.65 -7.18
C ILE A 141 6.66 -10.21 -8.34
N GLU A 142 5.58 -10.92 -8.06
CA GLU A 142 4.73 -11.50 -9.11
C GLU A 142 3.99 -10.42 -9.91
N GLU A 143 3.52 -9.35 -9.26
CA GLU A 143 2.93 -8.20 -9.96
C GLU A 143 3.98 -7.40 -10.74
N TYR A 144 5.21 -7.28 -10.21
CA TYR A 144 6.34 -6.68 -10.93
C TYR A 144 6.64 -7.42 -12.24
N LEU A 145 6.66 -8.76 -12.21
CA LEU A 145 6.91 -9.58 -13.39
C LEU A 145 5.84 -9.43 -14.47
N LEU A 146 4.57 -9.19 -14.09
CA LEU A 146 3.50 -8.91 -15.04
C LEU A 146 3.75 -7.64 -15.87
N GLY A 147 4.50 -6.68 -15.33
CA GLY A 147 4.91 -5.47 -16.05
C GLY A 147 6.21 -5.66 -16.83
N VAL A 148 7.20 -6.32 -16.25
CA VAL A 148 8.56 -6.41 -16.81
C VAL A 148 8.64 -7.40 -17.96
N VAL A 149 8.05 -8.60 -17.84
CA VAL A 149 8.18 -9.63 -18.88
C VAL A 149 7.62 -9.17 -20.22
N PRO A 150 6.41 -8.58 -20.31
CA PRO A 150 5.90 -8.06 -21.58
C PRO A 150 6.69 -6.86 -22.14
N TYR A 151 7.39 -6.13 -21.28
CA TYR A 151 8.25 -5.01 -21.70
C TYR A 151 9.55 -5.50 -22.34
N GLU A 152 10.14 -6.58 -21.79
CA GLU A 152 11.41 -7.15 -22.23
C GLU A 152 11.27 -8.09 -23.43
N MET A 153 10.13 -8.77 -23.55
CA MET A 153 9.88 -9.77 -24.59
C MET A 153 8.45 -9.65 -25.13
N SER A 154 8.32 -9.82 -26.47
CA SER A 154 7.00 -9.89 -27.10
C SER A 154 6.25 -11.17 -26.68
N ASP A 155 4.93 -11.10 -26.59
CA ASP A 155 4.02 -12.22 -26.36
C ASP A 155 4.03 -13.27 -27.50
N SER A 156 4.62 -12.92 -28.66
CA SER A 156 4.83 -13.84 -29.79
C SER A 156 5.94 -14.86 -29.56
N PHE A 157 6.77 -14.68 -28.51
CA PHE A 157 7.81 -15.66 -28.18
C PHE A 157 7.24 -16.96 -27.63
N PRO A 158 7.93 -18.10 -27.83
CA PRO A 158 7.51 -19.37 -27.25
C PRO A 158 7.33 -19.28 -25.74
N LEU A 159 6.31 -19.95 -25.21
CA LEU A 159 5.99 -19.92 -23.77
C LEU A 159 7.20 -20.27 -22.88
N GLU A 160 8.04 -21.21 -23.28
CA GLU A 160 9.23 -21.59 -22.51
C GLU A 160 10.27 -20.46 -22.46
N ALA A 161 10.37 -19.64 -23.50
CA ALA A 161 11.23 -18.46 -23.48
C ALA A 161 10.67 -17.39 -22.53
N LEU A 162 9.36 -17.15 -22.51
CA LEU A 162 8.70 -16.23 -21.58
C LEU A 162 8.87 -16.70 -20.12
N LYS A 163 8.76 -18.01 -19.86
CA LYS A 163 9.04 -18.59 -18.54
C LYS A 163 10.50 -18.39 -18.11
N ALA A 164 11.44 -18.62 -19.01
CA ALA A 164 12.86 -18.39 -18.73
C ALA A 164 13.14 -16.92 -18.41
N GLN A 165 12.56 -15.98 -19.17
CA GLN A 165 12.66 -14.55 -18.91
C GLN A 165 12.07 -14.18 -17.54
N ALA A 166 10.91 -14.73 -17.17
CA ALA A 166 10.31 -14.48 -15.86
C ALA A 166 11.21 -14.96 -14.71
N VAL A 167 11.86 -16.12 -14.86
CA VAL A 167 12.84 -16.63 -13.87
C VAL A 167 14.06 -15.71 -13.77
N ALA A 168 14.60 -15.28 -14.90
CA ALA A 168 15.75 -14.37 -14.94
C ALA A 168 15.42 -13.02 -14.29
N ALA A 169 14.28 -12.40 -14.66
CA ALA A 169 13.82 -11.12 -14.11
C ALA A 169 13.55 -11.22 -12.60
N ARG A 170 12.92 -12.31 -12.13
CA ARG A 170 12.72 -12.57 -10.69
C ARG A 170 14.05 -12.66 -9.96
N THR A 171 14.98 -13.43 -10.47
CA THR A 171 16.31 -13.60 -9.87
C THR A 171 17.02 -12.26 -9.76
N TYR A 172 17.07 -11.49 -10.86
CA TYR A 172 17.71 -10.18 -10.88
C TYR A 172 17.09 -9.18 -9.90
N ALA A 173 15.76 -9.19 -9.75
CA ALA A 173 15.06 -8.25 -8.88
C ALA A 173 15.20 -8.56 -7.37
N LEU A 174 15.57 -9.80 -7.00
CA LEU A 174 15.68 -10.25 -5.61
C LEU A 174 17.14 -10.29 -5.09
N TYR A 175 18.12 -10.13 -5.96
CA TYR A 175 19.57 -10.08 -5.63
C TYR A 175 20.13 -8.67 -5.83
#